data_60579b163e7817bd191228d171c340f1
#
_entry.id   60579b163e7817bd191228d171c340f1
#
_cell.length_a   1.000
_cell.length_b   1.000
_cell.length_c   1.000
_cell.angle_alpha   90.00
_cell.angle_beta   90.00
_cell.angle_gamma   90.00
#
_symmetry.space_group_name_H-M   'P 1'
#
loop_
_entity.id
_entity.type
_entity.pdbx_description
1 polymer ?
#
loop_
_entity_poly.entity_id
_entity_poly.type
_entity_poly.pdbx_seq_one_letter_code
_entity_poly.pdbx_strand_id
1 'polypeptide(L)'
;KNNHIYHILLGRGINMKSRLTRKEMLPLVGMTVSAFIFNTSEFMPIGLLTDIAKSFSISESKAGMLITVYSWIVMLLSLPLILLVSEIDFRKLFMGTIALFGICQIMSVIAPTYGVLMASRIGVACTHAIFWSIASPVAIRLVNEEHRSFALSMVVTGTSIATIAGLPLGRLVGQYMGWRVTFLIVGIIAFAVLVYMAFVFPKIASGEQFHVRDLPALLKNPVLICLYVQTILFVLGYYTVYSYIEPFMQQVAKLQNNVITIVLLIFGATGLLGSYLFSKLYDRHRFAFIGTVMATLLVWLLLLLPASKTLATMVLLCAFWGITAMAFNVTTQSEVIRSVDEKSSAVATAI
;
A
#
# COMPACT_ATOMS: atom_id res chain seq x y z
N LYS A 1 50.53 7.19 -33.53
CA LYS A 1 49.05 7.31 -33.70
C LYS A 1 48.23 6.18 -33.00
N ASN A 2 48.88 5.12 -32.44
CA ASN A 2 48.19 3.95 -31.86
C ASN A 2 48.02 3.98 -30.34
N ASN A 3 48.54 4.97 -29.61
CA ASN A 3 48.43 4.99 -28.15
C ASN A 3 47.20 5.67 -27.60
N HIS A 4 46.41 6.35 -28.41
CA HIS A 4 45.19 7.03 -27.92
C HIS A 4 43.96 6.12 -27.87
N ILE A 5 43.93 5.03 -28.66
CA ILE A 5 42.79 4.07 -28.68
C ILE A 5 42.86 3.10 -27.49
N TYR A 6 44.10 2.75 -27.01
CA TYR A 6 44.27 1.88 -25.84
C TYR A 6 43.83 2.53 -24.51
N HIS A 7 43.92 3.86 -24.37
CA HIS A 7 43.45 4.56 -23.18
C HIS A 7 41.93 4.71 -23.09
N ILE A 8 41.20 4.66 -24.23
CA ILE A 8 39.73 4.72 -24.25
C ILE A 8 39.12 3.34 -23.94
N LEU A 9 39.79 2.26 -24.27
CA LEU A 9 39.32 0.89 -24.00
C LEU A 9 39.63 0.39 -22.58
N LEU A 10 40.63 0.94 -21.92
CA LEU A 10 40.95 0.63 -20.50
C LEU A 10 40.24 1.55 -19.50
N GLY A 11 39.63 2.65 -19.95
CA GLY A 11 38.87 3.59 -19.09
C GLY A 11 37.40 3.18 -18.82
N ARG A 12 36.91 2.12 -19.44
CA ARG A 12 35.68 1.46 -18.99
C ARG A 12 36.06 0.41 -17.96
N GLY A 13 36.40 0.90 -16.75
CA GLY A 13 36.45 0.05 -15.59
C GLY A 13 35.18 -0.77 -15.52
N ILE A 14 35.34 -2.09 -15.51
CA ILE A 14 34.29 -3.03 -15.15
C ILE A 14 33.72 -2.51 -13.84
N ASN A 15 32.56 -1.89 -13.90
CA ASN A 15 31.83 -1.44 -12.74
C ASN A 15 31.53 -2.70 -11.92
N MET A 16 32.42 -3.03 -10.99
CA MET A 16 32.12 -4.03 -9.96
C MET A 16 30.92 -3.44 -9.21
N LYS A 17 29.73 -3.98 -9.47
CA LYS A 17 28.51 -3.63 -8.72
C LYS A 17 28.91 -3.60 -7.24
N SER A 18 28.93 -2.43 -6.64
CA SER A 18 29.28 -2.29 -5.23
C SER A 18 28.33 -3.19 -4.43
N ARG A 19 28.87 -3.98 -3.53
CA ARG A 19 28.01 -4.83 -2.67
C ARG A 19 27.28 -3.93 -1.69
N LEU A 20 25.97 -4.14 -1.57
CA LEU A 20 25.14 -3.46 -0.58
C LEU A 20 25.76 -3.65 0.82
N THR A 21 26.04 -2.57 1.49
CA THR A 21 26.66 -2.61 2.82
C THR A 21 25.61 -2.93 3.89
N ARG A 22 26.06 -3.49 5.03
CA ARG A 22 25.16 -3.69 6.19
C ARG A 22 24.52 -2.39 6.65
N LYS A 23 25.23 -1.26 6.55
CA LYS A 23 24.72 0.07 6.94
C LYS A 23 23.58 0.56 6.03
N GLU A 24 23.55 0.14 4.78
CA GLU A 24 22.46 0.43 3.84
C GLU A 24 21.30 -0.56 4.00
N MET A 25 21.62 -1.86 4.18
CA MET A 25 20.59 -2.91 4.24
C MET A 25 19.73 -2.82 5.51
N LEU A 26 20.34 -2.59 6.68
CA LEU A 26 19.59 -2.59 7.94
C LEU A 26 18.46 -1.56 7.98
N PRO A 27 18.67 -0.26 7.63
CA PRO A 27 17.56 0.68 7.57
C PRO A 27 16.50 0.30 6.54
N LEU A 28 16.89 -0.28 5.38
CA LEU A 28 15.94 -0.73 4.38
C LEU A 28 15.02 -1.86 4.89
N VAL A 29 15.55 -2.80 5.67
CA VAL A 29 14.73 -3.83 6.32
C VAL A 29 13.69 -3.17 7.22
N GLY A 30 14.08 -2.18 8.02
CA GLY A 30 13.15 -1.43 8.84
C GLY A 30 12.08 -0.69 8.02
N MET A 31 12.46 -0.11 6.88
CA MET A 31 11.53 0.51 5.94
C MET A 31 10.53 -0.51 5.36
N THR A 32 11.01 -1.70 4.98
CA THR A 32 10.17 -2.79 4.46
C THR A 32 9.14 -3.23 5.49
N VAL A 33 9.57 -3.45 6.74
CA VAL A 33 8.66 -3.83 7.83
C VAL A 33 7.68 -2.69 8.14
N SER A 34 8.13 -1.44 8.08
CA SER A 34 7.25 -0.28 8.23
C SER A 34 6.19 -0.26 7.14
N ALA A 35 6.55 -0.41 5.87
CA ALA A 35 5.60 -0.48 4.75
C ALA A 35 4.59 -1.63 4.94
N PHE A 36 5.06 -2.79 5.44
CA PHE A 36 4.20 -3.92 5.76
C PHE A 36 3.17 -3.59 6.85
N ILE A 37 3.58 -3.00 7.99
CA ILE A 37 2.65 -2.73 9.09
C ILE A 37 1.68 -1.59 8.77
N PHE A 38 2.11 -0.55 8.03
CA PHE A 38 1.23 0.53 7.61
C PHE A 38 0.12 0.01 6.69
N ASN A 39 0.46 -0.77 5.65
CA ASN A 39 -0.54 -1.37 4.77
C ASN A 39 -1.39 -2.43 5.47
N THR A 40 -0.81 -3.27 6.31
CA THR A 40 -1.60 -4.24 7.10
C THR A 40 -2.62 -3.52 7.97
N SER A 41 -2.23 -2.42 8.65
CA SER A 41 -3.14 -1.61 9.46
C SER A 41 -4.26 -0.96 8.65
N GLU A 42 -4.01 -0.63 7.38
CA GLU A 42 -5.03 -0.11 6.46
C GLU A 42 -6.10 -1.15 6.16
N PHE A 43 -5.69 -2.36 5.78
CA PHE A 43 -6.59 -3.39 5.26
C PHE A 43 -7.21 -4.29 6.34
N MET A 44 -6.56 -4.48 7.49
CA MET A 44 -7.04 -5.42 8.52
C MET A 44 -8.46 -5.12 9.04
N PRO A 45 -8.94 -3.86 9.18
CA PRO A 45 -10.31 -3.62 9.64
C PRO A 45 -11.37 -4.21 8.72
N ILE A 46 -11.06 -4.36 7.41
CA ILE A 46 -11.96 -4.96 6.42
C ILE A 46 -12.31 -6.40 6.81
N GLY A 47 -11.32 -7.16 7.29
CA GLY A 47 -11.51 -8.54 7.73
C GLY A 47 -12.09 -8.69 9.15
N LEU A 48 -12.27 -7.59 9.88
CA LEU A 48 -12.71 -7.55 11.27
C LEU A 48 -14.01 -6.77 11.46
N LEU A 49 -14.66 -6.38 10.36
CA LEU A 49 -15.76 -5.42 10.36
C LEU A 49 -16.94 -5.91 11.20
N THR A 50 -17.34 -7.16 11.02
CA THR A 50 -18.43 -7.80 11.76
C THR A 50 -18.12 -7.92 13.25
N ASP A 51 -16.88 -8.24 13.62
CA ASP A 51 -16.48 -8.39 15.03
C ASP A 51 -16.43 -7.04 15.73
N ILE A 52 -15.96 -6.00 15.06
CA ILE A 52 -15.99 -4.61 15.55
C ILE A 52 -17.43 -4.15 15.72
N ALA A 53 -18.29 -4.36 14.74
CA ALA A 53 -19.70 -3.98 14.80
C ALA A 53 -20.41 -4.64 15.99
N LYS A 54 -20.22 -5.92 16.20
CA LYS A 54 -20.74 -6.68 17.35
C LYS A 54 -20.22 -6.14 18.68
N SER A 55 -18.92 -5.86 18.78
CA SER A 55 -18.27 -5.41 20.02
C SER A 55 -18.80 -4.07 20.51
N PHE A 56 -19.21 -3.18 19.61
CA PHE A 56 -19.78 -1.87 19.96
C PHE A 56 -21.31 -1.79 19.80
N SER A 57 -21.98 -2.91 19.47
CA SER A 57 -23.43 -2.98 19.23
C SER A 57 -23.90 -1.96 18.18
N ILE A 58 -23.18 -1.83 17.08
CA ILE A 58 -23.46 -0.94 15.95
C ILE A 58 -23.67 -1.73 14.68
N SER A 59 -24.22 -1.08 13.64
CA SER A 59 -24.34 -1.69 12.32
C SER A 59 -22.96 -1.84 11.64
N GLU A 60 -22.82 -2.81 10.75
CA GLU A 60 -21.63 -2.99 9.92
C GLU A 60 -21.34 -1.79 9.03
N SER A 61 -22.40 -1.12 8.54
CA SER A 61 -22.28 0.13 7.80
C SER A 61 -21.61 1.22 8.65
N LYS A 62 -22.00 1.34 9.94
CA LYS A 62 -21.36 2.28 10.87
C LYS A 62 -19.93 1.88 11.19
N ALA A 63 -19.65 0.58 11.35
CA ALA A 63 -18.27 0.08 11.49
C ALA A 63 -17.43 0.36 10.25
N GLY A 64 -18.00 0.25 9.04
CA GLY A 64 -17.36 0.57 7.77
C GLY A 64 -16.90 2.02 7.64
N MET A 65 -17.49 2.95 8.39
CA MET A 65 -17.00 4.34 8.46
C MET A 65 -15.56 4.46 8.95
N LEU A 66 -15.03 3.45 9.67
CA LEU A 66 -13.60 3.41 10.04
C LEU A 66 -12.69 3.38 8.80
N ILE A 67 -13.14 2.73 7.72
CA ILE A 67 -12.42 2.64 6.46
C ILE A 67 -12.63 3.93 5.65
N THR A 68 -13.88 4.38 5.56
CA THR A 68 -14.26 5.57 4.78
C THR A 68 -13.58 6.84 5.32
N VAL A 69 -13.69 7.08 6.63
CA VAL A 69 -13.07 8.26 7.27
C VAL A 69 -11.55 8.19 7.17
N TYR A 70 -10.96 6.99 7.34
CA TYR A 70 -9.53 6.79 7.14
C TYR A 70 -9.08 7.23 5.74
N SER A 71 -9.76 6.77 4.70
CA SER A 71 -9.45 7.11 3.31
C SER A 71 -9.62 8.60 3.03
N TRP A 72 -10.66 9.23 3.58
CA TRP A 72 -10.85 10.68 3.46
C TRP A 72 -9.74 11.48 4.14
N ILE A 73 -9.30 11.07 5.32
CA ILE A 73 -8.19 11.71 6.03
C ILE A 73 -6.91 11.59 5.21
N VAL A 74 -6.60 10.40 4.69
CA VAL A 74 -5.42 10.22 3.84
C VAL A 74 -5.51 11.12 2.61
N MET A 75 -6.62 11.10 1.89
CA MET A 75 -6.82 11.90 0.67
C MET A 75 -6.70 13.41 0.94
N LEU A 76 -7.38 13.91 1.97
CA LEU A 76 -7.46 15.36 2.23
C LEU A 76 -6.22 15.92 2.93
N LEU A 77 -5.57 15.12 3.78
CA LEU A 77 -4.48 15.60 4.63
C LEU A 77 -3.08 15.19 4.15
N SER A 78 -2.92 14.33 3.13
CA SER A 78 -1.58 13.94 2.64
C SER A 78 -0.76 15.16 2.25
N LEU A 79 -1.28 16.04 1.40
CA LEU A 79 -0.59 17.23 0.95
C LEU A 79 -0.41 18.27 2.09
N PRO A 80 -1.44 18.67 2.86
CA PRO A 80 -1.26 19.56 3.99
C PRO A 80 -0.26 19.07 5.04
N LEU A 81 -0.34 17.78 5.42
CA LEU A 81 0.54 17.23 6.43
C LEU A 81 2.00 17.20 5.98
N ILE A 82 2.29 16.78 4.75
CA ILE A 82 3.68 16.77 4.27
C ILE A 82 4.27 18.18 4.19
N LEU A 83 3.47 19.19 3.83
CA LEU A 83 3.90 20.59 3.82
C LEU A 83 4.22 21.09 5.24
N LEU A 84 3.38 20.76 6.23
CA LEU A 84 3.59 21.14 7.63
C LEU A 84 4.86 20.54 8.22
N VAL A 85 5.24 19.33 7.81
CA VAL A 85 6.38 18.60 8.37
C VAL A 85 7.62 18.63 7.47
N SER A 86 7.58 19.37 6.34
CA SER A 86 8.63 19.39 5.31
C SER A 86 10.00 19.87 5.81
N GLU A 87 10.02 20.73 6.84
CA GLU A 87 11.25 21.26 7.45
C GLU A 87 11.88 20.29 8.46
N ILE A 88 11.15 19.26 8.87
CA ILE A 88 11.62 18.30 9.87
C ILE A 88 12.62 17.34 9.23
N ASP A 89 13.76 17.12 9.91
CA ASP A 89 14.74 16.10 9.52
C ASP A 89 14.07 14.72 9.32
N PHE A 90 14.41 14.02 8.22
CA PHE A 90 13.77 12.76 7.84
C PHE A 90 13.84 11.69 8.93
N ARG A 91 14.93 11.64 9.70
CA ARG A 91 15.04 10.70 10.81
C ARG A 91 14.03 11.01 11.90
N LYS A 92 13.93 12.28 12.31
CA LYS A 92 12.97 12.71 13.35
C LYS A 92 11.54 12.51 12.88
N LEU A 93 11.27 12.87 11.64
CA LEU A 93 9.96 12.73 11.03
C LEU A 93 9.53 11.25 10.96
N PHE A 94 10.40 10.38 10.45
CA PHE A 94 10.13 8.94 10.36
C PHE A 94 9.91 8.32 11.74
N MET A 95 10.78 8.62 12.71
CA MET A 95 10.67 8.11 14.08
C MET A 95 9.38 8.62 14.76
N GLY A 96 9.06 9.91 14.62
CA GLY A 96 7.83 10.52 15.15
C GLY A 96 6.58 9.90 14.53
N THR A 97 6.60 9.64 13.23
CA THR A 97 5.49 9.01 12.49
C THR A 97 5.23 7.58 12.99
N ILE A 98 6.29 6.75 13.14
CA ILE A 98 6.12 5.38 13.67
C ILE A 98 5.70 5.40 15.15
N ALA A 99 6.25 6.31 15.95
CA ALA A 99 5.85 6.44 17.36
C ALA A 99 4.37 6.79 17.50
N LEU A 100 3.90 7.80 16.78
CA LEU A 100 2.50 8.20 16.77
C LEU A 100 1.60 7.09 16.22
N PHE A 101 2.03 6.39 15.15
CA PHE A 101 1.33 5.22 14.63
C PHE A 101 1.16 4.14 15.71
N GLY A 102 2.24 3.76 16.41
CA GLY A 102 2.20 2.79 17.51
C GLY A 102 1.26 3.22 18.66
N ILE A 103 1.33 4.49 19.07
CA ILE A 103 0.43 5.05 20.08
C ILE A 103 -1.04 4.93 19.64
N CYS A 104 -1.35 5.28 18.40
CA CYS A 104 -2.71 5.17 17.86
C CYS A 104 -3.17 3.71 17.79
N GLN A 105 -2.27 2.75 17.48
CA GLN A 105 -2.61 1.33 17.52
C GLN A 105 -2.97 0.89 18.97
N ILE A 106 -2.19 1.28 19.95
CA ILE A 106 -2.52 0.97 21.38
C ILE A 106 -3.84 1.64 21.80
N MET A 107 -4.07 2.88 21.36
CA MET A 107 -5.35 3.57 21.59
C MET A 107 -6.54 2.79 20.98
N SER A 108 -6.36 2.14 19.82
CA SER A 108 -7.37 1.24 19.22
C SER A 108 -7.64 0.03 20.12
N VAL A 109 -6.61 -0.55 20.74
CA VAL A 109 -6.73 -1.73 21.62
C VAL A 109 -7.59 -1.41 22.86
N ILE A 110 -7.31 -0.28 23.50
CA ILE A 110 -7.96 0.12 24.75
C ILE A 110 -9.26 0.91 24.53
N ALA A 111 -9.71 1.10 23.27
CA ALA A 111 -10.88 1.89 22.94
C ALA A 111 -12.15 1.39 23.65
N PRO A 112 -12.73 2.16 24.59
CA PRO A 112 -13.95 1.78 25.29
C PRO A 112 -15.21 2.07 24.47
N THR A 113 -15.12 2.99 23.52
CA THR A 113 -16.23 3.40 22.65
C THR A 113 -15.78 3.43 21.18
N TYR A 114 -16.75 3.32 20.28
CA TYR A 114 -16.52 3.46 18.84
C TYR A 114 -15.90 4.82 18.48
N GLY A 115 -16.26 5.90 19.19
CA GLY A 115 -15.70 7.24 18.97
C GLY A 115 -14.19 7.29 19.25
N VAL A 116 -13.72 6.63 20.33
CA VAL A 116 -12.28 6.53 20.63
C VAL A 116 -11.56 5.68 19.57
N LEU A 117 -12.17 4.58 19.14
CA LEU A 117 -11.63 3.79 18.03
C LEU A 117 -11.53 4.63 16.74
N MET A 118 -12.54 5.41 16.40
CA MET A 118 -12.53 6.31 15.26
C MET A 118 -11.41 7.36 15.37
N ALA A 119 -11.26 8.00 16.52
CA ALA A 119 -10.20 8.98 16.76
C ALA A 119 -8.81 8.36 16.59
N SER A 120 -8.60 7.14 17.08
CA SER A 120 -7.33 6.41 16.88
C SER A 120 -7.08 6.11 15.40
N ARG A 121 -8.11 5.73 14.65
CA ARG A 121 -8.02 5.48 13.19
C ARG A 121 -7.71 6.75 12.40
N ILE A 122 -8.24 7.90 12.79
CA ILE A 122 -7.87 9.20 12.23
C ILE A 122 -6.37 9.47 12.46
N GLY A 123 -5.86 9.25 13.66
CA GLY A 123 -4.43 9.37 13.95
C GLY A 123 -3.57 8.43 13.12
N VAL A 124 -3.98 7.17 12.96
CA VAL A 124 -3.31 6.20 12.05
C VAL A 124 -3.31 6.71 10.62
N ALA A 125 -4.43 7.25 10.11
CA ALA A 125 -4.53 7.79 8.76
C ALA A 125 -3.58 8.98 8.53
N CYS A 126 -3.45 9.89 9.50
CA CYS A 126 -2.47 10.98 9.43
C CYS A 126 -1.03 10.46 9.34
N THR A 127 -0.68 9.47 10.16
CA THR A 127 0.67 8.87 10.12
C THR A 127 0.92 8.10 8.83
N HIS A 128 -0.11 7.45 8.28
CA HIS A 128 -0.05 6.77 6.99
C HIS A 128 0.23 7.76 5.84
N ALA A 129 -0.50 8.89 5.83
CA ALA A 129 -0.30 9.94 4.84
C ALA A 129 1.14 10.49 4.86
N ILE A 130 1.69 10.76 6.05
CA ILE A 130 3.08 11.21 6.20
C ILE A 130 4.06 10.12 5.76
N PHE A 131 3.87 8.87 6.22
CA PHE A 131 4.76 7.76 5.90
C PHE A 131 4.92 7.57 4.40
N TRP A 132 3.82 7.49 3.64
CA TRP A 132 3.89 7.27 2.19
C TRP A 132 4.46 8.46 1.44
N SER A 133 4.28 9.68 1.94
CA SER A 133 4.91 10.86 1.34
C SER A 133 6.43 10.85 1.46
N ILE A 134 7.00 10.21 2.49
CA ILE A 134 8.45 10.16 2.74
C ILE A 134 9.10 8.83 2.43
N ALA A 135 8.34 7.74 2.27
CA ALA A 135 8.88 6.38 2.15
C ALA A 135 9.88 6.24 0.99
N SER A 136 9.51 6.68 -0.22
CA SER A 136 10.39 6.61 -1.39
C SER A 136 11.58 7.58 -1.29
N PRO A 137 11.41 8.87 -0.96
CA PRO A 137 12.53 9.80 -0.74
C PRO A 137 13.52 9.31 0.32
N VAL A 138 13.04 8.73 1.41
CA VAL A 138 13.90 8.18 2.46
C VAL A 138 14.65 6.95 1.96
N ALA A 139 13.94 6.00 1.33
CA ALA A 139 14.55 4.75 0.85
C ALA A 139 15.73 4.99 -0.10
N ILE A 140 15.58 5.90 -1.08
CA ILE A 140 16.66 6.20 -2.04
C ILE A 140 17.86 6.93 -1.41
N ARG A 141 17.68 7.63 -0.29
CA ARG A 141 18.75 8.33 0.42
C ARG A 141 19.50 7.46 1.43
N LEU A 142 18.96 6.29 1.75
CA LEU A 142 19.61 5.30 2.60
C LEU A 142 20.73 4.55 1.88
N VAL A 143 20.80 4.63 0.56
CA VAL A 143 21.70 3.84 -0.29
C VAL A 143 22.42 4.72 -1.32
N ASN A 144 23.52 4.19 -1.85
CA ASN A 144 24.20 4.77 -2.99
C ASN A 144 23.33 4.74 -4.26
N GLU A 145 23.64 5.57 -5.26
CA GLU A 145 22.87 5.70 -6.50
C GLU A 145 22.61 4.37 -7.22
N GLU A 146 23.60 3.50 -7.24
CA GLU A 146 23.52 2.16 -7.87
C GLU A 146 22.45 1.25 -7.23
N HIS A 147 22.08 1.49 -5.96
CA HIS A 147 21.14 0.67 -5.20
C HIS A 147 19.77 1.29 -5.02
N ARG A 148 19.49 2.48 -5.60
CA ARG A 148 18.21 3.18 -5.45
C ARG A 148 17.00 2.34 -5.88
N SER A 149 17.11 1.66 -7.02
CA SER A 149 16.04 0.76 -7.50
C SER A 149 15.79 -0.41 -6.54
N PHE A 150 16.86 -0.96 -5.94
CA PHE A 150 16.75 -2.00 -4.93
C PHE A 150 16.06 -1.47 -3.67
N ALA A 151 16.41 -0.28 -3.19
CA ALA A 151 15.80 0.34 -2.03
C ALA A 151 14.29 0.54 -2.21
N LEU A 152 13.87 1.05 -3.36
CA LEU A 152 12.45 1.17 -3.72
C LEU A 152 11.75 -0.19 -3.77
N SER A 153 12.40 -1.20 -4.36
CA SER A 153 11.83 -2.55 -4.42
C SER A 153 11.63 -3.18 -3.05
N MET A 154 12.48 -2.86 -2.06
CA MET A 154 12.31 -3.32 -0.67
C MET A 154 11.06 -2.74 -0.03
N VAL A 155 10.75 -1.45 -0.24
CA VAL A 155 9.50 -0.82 0.23
C VAL A 155 8.29 -1.48 -0.43
N VAL A 156 8.33 -1.66 -1.75
CA VAL A 156 7.26 -2.32 -2.53
C VAL A 156 7.07 -3.78 -2.08
N THR A 157 8.13 -4.48 -1.71
CA THR A 157 8.05 -5.84 -1.17
C THR A 157 7.23 -5.87 0.13
N GLY A 158 7.48 -4.93 1.05
CA GLY A 158 6.69 -4.80 2.28
C GLY A 158 5.21 -4.60 2.00
N THR A 159 4.88 -3.70 1.06
CA THR A 159 3.52 -3.46 0.58
C THR A 159 2.88 -4.71 -0.02
N SER A 160 3.60 -5.42 -0.88
CA SER A 160 3.09 -6.62 -1.55
C SER A 160 2.78 -7.74 -0.55
N ILE A 161 3.66 -7.95 0.42
CA ILE A 161 3.42 -8.93 1.50
C ILE A 161 2.19 -8.55 2.32
N ALA A 162 2.02 -7.26 2.65
CA ALA A 162 0.85 -6.79 3.38
C ALA A 162 -0.45 -6.96 2.60
N THR A 163 -0.44 -6.69 1.30
CA THR A 163 -1.61 -6.86 0.44
C THR A 163 -2.05 -8.33 0.36
N ILE A 164 -1.09 -9.24 0.31
CA ILE A 164 -1.39 -10.69 0.23
C ILE A 164 -1.79 -11.24 1.60
N ALA A 165 -1.06 -10.90 2.65
CA ALA A 165 -1.16 -11.56 3.95
C ALA A 165 -1.83 -10.68 5.03
N GLY A 166 -1.83 -9.36 4.89
CA GLY A 166 -2.27 -8.43 5.94
C GLY A 166 -3.73 -8.62 6.35
N LEU A 167 -4.63 -8.66 5.39
CA LEU A 167 -6.06 -8.87 5.66
C LEU A 167 -6.34 -10.30 6.18
N PRO A 168 -5.86 -11.39 5.54
CA PRO A 168 -6.07 -12.74 6.06
C PRO A 168 -5.46 -12.98 7.44
N LEU A 169 -4.24 -12.51 7.69
CA LEU A 169 -3.60 -12.62 9.00
C LEU A 169 -4.34 -11.81 10.06
N GLY A 170 -4.73 -10.57 9.73
CA GLY A 170 -5.53 -9.73 10.61
C GLY A 170 -6.83 -10.41 11.01
N ARG A 171 -7.54 -11.01 10.03
CA ARG A 171 -8.75 -11.78 10.27
C ARG A 171 -8.49 -13.02 11.11
N LEU A 172 -7.46 -13.79 10.81
CA LEU A 172 -7.11 -15.01 11.56
C LEU A 172 -6.86 -14.70 13.04
N VAL A 173 -6.04 -13.69 13.34
CA VAL A 173 -5.78 -13.25 14.70
C VAL A 173 -7.08 -12.76 15.37
N GLY A 174 -7.86 -11.94 14.66
CA GLY A 174 -9.11 -11.40 15.19
C GLY A 174 -10.14 -12.49 15.51
N GLN A 175 -10.22 -13.52 14.68
CA GLN A 175 -11.14 -14.64 14.86
C GLN A 175 -10.81 -15.49 16.09
N TYR A 176 -9.53 -15.77 16.37
CA TYR A 176 -9.12 -16.65 17.48
C TYR A 176 -8.81 -15.90 18.77
N MET A 177 -8.34 -14.65 18.69
CA MET A 177 -7.86 -13.88 19.82
C MET A 177 -8.64 -12.57 20.05
N GLY A 178 -9.56 -12.25 19.14
CA GLY A 178 -10.32 -11.00 19.17
C GLY A 178 -9.64 -9.86 18.40
N TRP A 179 -10.47 -9.00 17.79
CA TRP A 179 -10.01 -7.91 16.93
C TRP A 179 -9.02 -6.95 17.60
N ARG A 180 -9.14 -6.73 18.91
CA ARG A 180 -8.21 -5.86 19.66
C ARG A 180 -6.78 -6.38 19.64
N VAL A 181 -6.59 -7.71 19.69
CA VAL A 181 -5.26 -8.34 19.66
C VAL A 181 -4.59 -8.11 18.31
N THR A 182 -5.34 -8.03 17.21
CA THR A 182 -4.77 -7.69 15.89
C THR A 182 -4.13 -6.31 15.90
N PHE A 183 -4.81 -5.30 16.45
CA PHE A 183 -4.25 -3.96 16.61
C PHE A 183 -3.05 -3.94 17.58
N LEU A 184 -3.10 -4.73 18.64
CA LEU A 184 -2.01 -4.86 19.61
C LEU A 184 -0.73 -5.39 18.95
N ILE A 185 -0.84 -6.46 18.16
CA ILE A 185 0.30 -7.05 17.45
C ILE A 185 0.95 -6.01 16.52
N VAL A 186 0.14 -5.29 15.73
CA VAL A 186 0.66 -4.22 14.85
C VAL A 186 1.33 -3.13 15.67
N GLY A 187 0.76 -2.73 16.79
CA GLY A 187 1.34 -1.75 17.70
C GLY A 187 2.67 -2.21 18.31
N ILE A 188 2.77 -3.46 18.75
CA ILE A 188 4.02 -4.05 19.25
C ILE A 188 5.09 -4.06 18.16
N ILE A 189 4.74 -4.48 16.94
CA ILE A 189 5.69 -4.48 15.82
C ILE A 189 6.13 -3.04 15.51
N ALA A 190 5.21 -2.06 15.55
CA ALA A 190 5.56 -0.65 15.34
C ALA A 190 6.58 -0.15 16.36
N PHE A 191 6.40 -0.42 17.64
CA PHE A 191 7.38 -0.05 18.67
C PHE A 191 8.69 -0.83 18.55
N ALA A 192 8.66 -2.11 18.18
CA ALA A 192 9.86 -2.87 17.87
C ALA A 192 10.65 -2.26 16.70
N VAL A 193 9.96 -1.86 15.62
CA VAL A 193 10.55 -1.15 14.48
C VAL A 193 11.08 0.23 14.92
N LEU A 194 10.36 0.96 15.76
CA LEU A 194 10.81 2.24 16.30
C LEU A 194 12.15 2.10 17.04
N VAL A 195 12.24 1.13 17.95
CA VAL A 195 13.47 0.84 18.70
C VAL A 195 14.58 0.41 17.73
N TYR A 196 14.30 -0.51 16.83
CA TYR A 196 15.27 -0.97 15.83
C TYR A 196 15.81 0.19 14.98
N MET A 197 14.92 1.03 14.46
CA MET A 197 15.30 2.17 13.61
C MET A 197 16.05 3.26 14.39
N ALA A 198 15.82 3.40 15.71
CA ALA A 198 16.58 4.33 16.54
C ALA A 198 18.09 4.02 16.50
N PHE A 199 18.46 2.73 16.39
CA PHE A 199 19.85 2.28 16.32
C PHE A 199 20.44 2.29 14.91
N VAL A 200 19.63 1.98 13.87
CA VAL A 200 20.17 1.74 12.52
C VAL A 200 19.90 2.89 11.55
N PHE A 201 18.95 3.77 11.82
CA PHE A 201 18.57 4.83 10.89
C PHE A 201 19.58 5.99 10.93
N PRO A 202 20.28 6.30 9.82
CA PRO A 202 21.25 7.39 9.77
C PRO A 202 20.57 8.76 9.89
N LYS A 203 21.36 9.79 10.19
CA LYS A 203 20.90 11.19 10.05
C LYS A 203 20.83 11.52 8.57
N ILE A 204 19.64 11.84 8.09
CA ILE A 204 19.39 12.24 6.70
C ILE A 204 18.76 13.63 6.77
N ALA A 205 19.45 14.63 6.21
CA ALA A 205 18.92 15.98 6.13
C ALA A 205 17.61 16.01 5.33
N SER A 206 16.73 16.96 5.63
CA SER A 206 15.54 17.27 4.83
C SER A 206 15.96 17.48 3.37
N GLY A 207 15.21 16.89 2.45
CA GLY A 207 15.52 16.97 1.04
C GLY A 207 15.02 18.25 0.39
N GLU A 208 15.34 18.39 -0.91
CA GLU A 208 14.67 19.40 -1.73
C GLU A 208 13.16 19.22 -1.61
N GLN A 209 12.50 20.30 -1.26
CA GLN A 209 11.06 20.33 -1.01
C GLN A 209 10.33 20.10 -2.34
N PHE A 210 9.29 19.28 -2.29
CA PHE A 210 8.31 19.20 -3.36
C PHE A 210 7.70 20.59 -3.58
N HIS A 211 7.90 21.16 -4.77
CA HIS A 211 7.33 22.45 -5.11
C HIS A 211 5.91 22.26 -5.62
N VAL A 212 4.93 22.65 -4.82
CA VAL A 212 3.49 22.70 -5.22
C VAL A 212 3.28 23.45 -6.53
N ARG A 213 4.25 24.30 -6.94
CA ARG A 213 4.24 25.04 -8.21
C ARG A 213 4.24 24.14 -9.45
N ASP A 214 4.71 22.89 -9.36
CA ASP A 214 4.77 21.96 -10.48
C ASP A 214 3.44 21.20 -10.70
N LEU A 215 2.56 21.19 -9.68
CA LEU A 215 1.24 20.55 -9.74
C LEU A 215 0.38 21.03 -10.92
N PRO A 216 0.25 22.36 -11.20
CA PRO A 216 -0.60 22.84 -12.29
C PRO A 216 -0.13 22.38 -13.68
N ALA A 217 1.16 22.12 -13.87
CA ALA A 217 1.69 21.63 -15.13
C ALA A 217 1.26 20.18 -15.38
N LEU A 218 1.25 19.33 -14.36
CA LEU A 218 0.78 17.93 -14.44
C LEU A 218 -0.71 17.88 -14.74
N LEU A 219 -1.51 18.73 -14.12
CA LEU A 219 -2.96 18.81 -14.32
C LEU A 219 -3.37 19.39 -15.68
N LYS A 220 -2.43 19.86 -16.52
CA LYS A 220 -2.69 20.25 -17.91
C LYS A 220 -2.51 19.10 -18.90
N ASN A 221 -1.93 17.98 -18.48
CA ASN A 221 -1.75 16.81 -19.35
C ASN A 221 -3.07 16.01 -19.44
N PRO A 222 -3.75 15.99 -20.61
CA PRO A 222 -5.05 15.34 -20.73
C PRO A 222 -4.98 13.82 -20.54
N VAL A 223 -3.87 13.19 -20.89
CA VAL A 223 -3.66 11.75 -20.70
C VAL A 223 -3.59 11.43 -19.21
N LEU A 224 -2.85 12.24 -18.45
CA LEU A 224 -2.72 12.07 -17.02
C LEU A 224 -4.06 12.29 -16.30
N ILE A 225 -4.83 13.29 -16.70
CA ILE A 225 -6.19 13.52 -16.17
C ILE A 225 -7.09 12.30 -16.45
N CYS A 226 -7.07 11.77 -17.70
CA CYS A 226 -7.84 10.58 -18.03
C CYS A 226 -7.44 9.37 -17.15
N LEU A 227 -6.15 9.17 -16.91
CA LEU A 227 -5.65 8.09 -16.03
C LEU A 227 -6.12 8.28 -14.59
N TYR A 228 -6.10 9.48 -14.06
CA TYR A 228 -6.62 9.76 -12.70
C TYR A 228 -8.13 9.53 -12.61
N VAL A 229 -8.91 10.03 -13.57
CA VAL A 229 -10.36 9.78 -13.62
C VAL A 229 -10.65 8.28 -13.71
N GLN A 230 -9.93 7.57 -14.58
CA GLN A 230 -10.03 6.11 -14.71
C GLN A 230 -9.72 5.42 -13.37
N THR A 231 -8.66 5.84 -12.69
CA THR A 231 -8.27 5.30 -11.38
C THR A 231 -9.36 5.56 -10.34
N ILE A 232 -9.89 6.78 -10.28
CA ILE A 232 -10.99 7.12 -9.36
C ILE A 232 -12.20 6.22 -9.61
N LEU A 233 -12.64 6.06 -10.85
CA LEU A 233 -13.80 5.22 -11.19
C LEU A 233 -13.56 3.74 -10.85
N PHE A 234 -12.37 3.23 -11.14
CA PHE A 234 -12.01 1.85 -10.79
C PHE A 234 -12.02 1.66 -9.27
N VAL A 235 -11.34 2.55 -8.54
CA VAL A 235 -11.21 2.49 -7.09
C VAL A 235 -12.56 2.62 -6.39
N LEU A 236 -13.46 3.49 -6.88
CA LEU A 236 -14.82 3.60 -6.37
C LEU A 236 -15.58 2.27 -6.49
N GLY A 237 -15.56 1.65 -7.67
CA GLY A 237 -16.19 0.33 -7.87
C GLY A 237 -15.55 -0.77 -7.03
N TYR A 238 -14.22 -0.83 -7.02
CA TYR A 238 -13.45 -1.82 -6.28
C TYR A 238 -13.70 -1.75 -4.78
N TYR A 239 -13.44 -0.58 -4.13
CA TYR A 239 -13.52 -0.47 -2.68
C TYR A 239 -14.95 -0.47 -2.14
N THR A 240 -15.96 -0.12 -2.94
CA THR A 240 -17.38 -0.27 -2.55
C THR A 240 -17.68 -1.73 -2.18
N VAL A 241 -17.12 -2.69 -2.90
CA VAL A 241 -17.31 -4.11 -2.63
C VAL A 241 -16.25 -4.66 -1.68
N TYR A 242 -14.98 -4.32 -1.92
CA TYR A 242 -13.86 -4.86 -1.15
C TYR A 242 -13.95 -4.55 0.35
N SER A 243 -14.41 -3.34 0.70
CA SER A 243 -14.57 -2.95 2.10
C SER A 243 -15.61 -3.77 2.87
N TYR A 244 -16.55 -4.39 2.16
CA TYR A 244 -17.61 -5.21 2.75
C TYR A 244 -17.54 -6.69 2.33
N ILE A 245 -16.42 -7.11 1.75
CA ILE A 245 -16.28 -8.49 1.24
C ILE A 245 -16.42 -9.54 2.35
N GLU A 246 -15.93 -9.26 3.54
CA GLU A 246 -16.03 -10.14 4.70
C GLU A 246 -17.49 -10.33 5.14
N PRO A 247 -18.25 -9.25 5.49
CA PRO A 247 -19.68 -9.41 5.81
C PRO A 247 -20.49 -10.02 4.66
N PHE A 248 -20.17 -9.70 3.40
CA PHE A 248 -20.83 -10.29 2.24
C PHE A 248 -20.64 -11.82 2.22
N MET A 249 -19.41 -12.30 2.37
CA MET A 249 -19.13 -13.73 2.43
C MET A 249 -19.82 -14.42 3.61
N GLN A 250 -19.89 -13.75 4.76
CA GLN A 250 -20.51 -14.30 5.96
C GLN A 250 -22.04 -14.33 5.88
N GLN A 251 -22.67 -13.22 5.44
CA GLN A 251 -24.11 -13.05 5.52
C GLN A 251 -24.84 -13.49 4.25
N VAL A 252 -24.27 -13.24 3.07
CA VAL A 252 -24.88 -13.55 1.77
C VAL A 252 -24.44 -14.92 1.28
N ALA A 253 -23.13 -15.17 1.22
CA ALA A 253 -22.60 -16.47 0.78
C ALA A 253 -22.66 -17.55 1.87
N LYS A 254 -22.98 -17.20 3.13
CA LYS A 254 -23.13 -18.13 4.28
C LYS A 254 -21.87 -18.98 4.54
N LEU A 255 -20.68 -18.42 4.24
CA LEU A 255 -19.42 -19.12 4.43
C LEU A 255 -18.99 -19.10 5.90
N GLN A 256 -18.34 -20.19 6.32
CA GLN A 256 -17.73 -20.27 7.64
C GLN A 256 -16.49 -19.37 7.74
N ASN A 257 -16.19 -18.88 8.92
CA ASN A 257 -15.10 -17.94 9.16
C ASN A 257 -13.74 -18.41 8.65
N ASN A 258 -13.39 -19.68 8.88
CA ASN A 258 -12.12 -20.24 8.40
C ASN A 258 -12.05 -20.28 6.86
N VAL A 259 -13.19 -20.59 6.22
CA VAL A 259 -13.30 -20.59 4.75
C VAL A 259 -13.10 -19.17 4.20
N ILE A 260 -13.73 -18.17 4.81
CA ILE A 260 -13.56 -16.76 4.42
C ILE A 260 -12.09 -16.36 4.48
N THR A 261 -11.38 -16.74 5.55
CA THR A 261 -9.94 -16.45 5.68
C THR A 261 -9.12 -17.05 4.54
N ILE A 262 -9.41 -18.30 4.17
CA ILE A 262 -8.75 -18.98 3.04
C ILE A 262 -9.06 -18.29 1.71
N VAL A 263 -10.32 -17.91 1.48
CA VAL A 263 -10.74 -17.22 0.24
C VAL A 263 -10.00 -15.87 0.11
N LEU A 264 -9.88 -15.12 1.20
CA LEU A 264 -9.14 -13.84 1.21
C LEU A 264 -7.62 -14.04 1.01
N LEU A 265 -7.06 -15.15 1.52
CA LEU A 265 -5.66 -15.50 1.25
C LEU A 265 -5.46 -15.85 -0.24
N ILE A 266 -6.36 -16.61 -0.83
CA ILE A 266 -6.34 -16.92 -2.27
C ILE A 266 -6.45 -15.63 -3.09
N PHE A 267 -7.36 -14.71 -2.74
CA PHE A 267 -7.49 -13.41 -3.37
C PHE A 267 -6.16 -12.65 -3.38
N GLY A 268 -5.48 -12.53 -2.23
CA GLY A 268 -4.18 -11.86 -2.14
C GLY A 268 -3.09 -12.57 -2.94
N ALA A 269 -2.97 -13.90 -2.80
CA ALA A 269 -1.95 -14.69 -3.46
C ALA A 269 -2.08 -14.66 -5.00
N THR A 270 -3.30 -14.68 -5.52
CA THR A 270 -3.54 -14.60 -6.97
C THR A 270 -3.18 -13.24 -7.58
N GLY A 271 -3.07 -12.20 -6.76
CA GLY A 271 -2.53 -10.90 -7.20
C GLY A 271 -1.12 -11.02 -7.80
N LEU A 272 -0.29 -11.97 -7.33
CA LEU A 272 1.02 -12.23 -7.93
C LEU A 272 0.92 -12.65 -9.41
N LEU A 273 -0.12 -13.41 -9.74
CA LEU A 273 -0.40 -13.77 -11.15
C LEU A 273 -0.77 -12.54 -11.98
N GLY A 274 -1.47 -11.56 -11.38
CA GLY A 274 -1.77 -10.29 -12.04
C GLY A 274 -0.50 -9.52 -12.43
N SER A 275 0.47 -9.41 -11.52
CA SER A 275 1.78 -8.80 -11.79
C SER A 275 2.56 -9.61 -12.84
N TYR A 276 2.53 -10.93 -12.78
CA TYR A 276 3.18 -11.78 -13.77
C TYR A 276 2.56 -11.60 -15.16
N LEU A 277 1.24 -11.60 -15.28
CA LEU A 277 0.55 -11.37 -16.57
C LEU A 277 0.88 -9.99 -17.13
N PHE A 278 0.93 -8.96 -16.28
CA PHE A 278 1.40 -7.63 -16.67
C PHE A 278 2.79 -7.71 -17.31
N SER A 279 3.77 -8.30 -16.63
CA SER A 279 5.15 -8.38 -17.13
C SER A 279 5.30 -9.13 -18.46
N LYS A 280 4.39 -10.03 -18.78
CA LYS A 280 4.42 -10.84 -20.01
C LYS A 280 3.62 -10.24 -21.17
N LEU A 281 2.49 -9.62 -20.89
CA LEU A 281 1.50 -9.26 -21.91
C LEU A 281 1.40 -7.76 -22.15
N TYR A 282 1.72 -6.92 -21.16
CA TYR A 282 1.49 -5.48 -21.22
C TYR A 282 2.28 -4.81 -22.35
N ASP A 283 3.58 -5.03 -22.45
CA ASP A 283 4.40 -4.38 -23.49
C ASP A 283 4.04 -4.84 -24.91
N ARG A 284 3.58 -6.10 -25.05
CA ARG A 284 3.20 -6.66 -26.35
C ARG A 284 1.80 -6.23 -26.80
N HIS A 285 0.85 -6.11 -25.86
CA HIS A 285 -0.57 -5.86 -26.14
C HIS A 285 -1.16 -4.79 -25.23
N ARG A 286 -0.47 -3.66 -25.06
CA ARG A 286 -0.74 -2.59 -24.09
C ARG A 286 -2.22 -2.21 -24.00
N PHE A 287 -2.83 -1.75 -25.11
CA PHE A 287 -4.21 -1.27 -25.10
C PHE A 287 -5.23 -2.39 -24.86
N ALA A 288 -4.99 -3.57 -25.41
CA ALA A 288 -5.84 -4.73 -25.18
C ALA A 288 -5.76 -5.16 -23.71
N PHE A 289 -4.56 -5.14 -23.11
CA PHE A 289 -4.36 -5.46 -21.69
C PHE A 289 -5.10 -4.47 -20.78
N ILE A 290 -4.94 -3.17 -21.02
CA ILE A 290 -5.65 -2.11 -20.28
C ILE A 290 -7.17 -2.32 -20.39
N GLY A 291 -7.69 -2.47 -21.60
CA GLY A 291 -9.12 -2.68 -21.85
C GLY A 291 -9.66 -3.94 -21.16
N THR A 292 -8.89 -5.05 -21.20
CA THR A 292 -9.27 -6.29 -20.52
C THR A 292 -9.32 -6.11 -19.02
N VAL A 293 -8.31 -5.49 -18.41
CA VAL A 293 -8.28 -5.24 -16.97
C VAL A 293 -9.46 -4.36 -16.54
N MET A 294 -9.83 -3.34 -17.32
CA MET A 294 -11.00 -2.50 -17.02
C MET A 294 -12.33 -3.26 -17.19
N ALA A 295 -12.46 -4.05 -18.23
CA ALA A 295 -13.67 -4.85 -18.48
C ALA A 295 -13.87 -5.93 -17.41
N THR A 296 -12.79 -6.52 -16.89
CA THR A 296 -12.86 -7.55 -15.84
C THR A 296 -13.41 -7.02 -14.53
N LEU A 297 -13.25 -5.72 -14.22
CA LEU A 297 -13.92 -5.10 -13.07
C LEU A 297 -15.44 -5.25 -13.14
N LEU A 298 -16.03 -4.93 -14.29
CA LEU A 298 -17.47 -5.06 -14.49
C LEU A 298 -17.91 -6.51 -14.40
N VAL A 299 -17.14 -7.42 -14.99
CA VAL A 299 -17.45 -8.86 -14.99
C VAL A 299 -17.55 -9.40 -13.57
N TRP A 300 -16.55 -9.17 -12.72
CA TRP A 300 -16.61 -9.73 -11.37
C TRP A 300 -17.62 -9.01 -10.46
N LEU A 301 -17.90 -7.70 -10.68
CA LEU A 301 -18.99 -7.02 -9.99
C LEU A 301 -20.35 -7.65 -10.31
N LEU A 302 -20.63 -7.91 -11.59
CA LEU A 302 -21.88 -8.53 -12.03
C LEU A 302 -22.00 -9.98 -11.55
N LEU A 303 -20.88 -10.72 -11.47
CA LEU A 303 -20.85 -12.11 -11.05
C LEU A 303 -20.80 -12.30 -9.53
N LEU A 304 -20.64 -11.26 -8.73
CA LEU A 304 -20.48 -11.38 -7.28
C LEU A 304 -21.67 -12.09 -6.62
N LEU A 305 -22.89 -11.67 -6.91
CA LEU A 305 -24.08 -12.28 -6.35
C LEU A 305 -24.32 -13.69 -6.89
N PRO A 306 -24.26 -13.97 -8.20
CA PRO A 306 -24.33 -15.35 -8.68
C PRO A 306 -23.26 -16.28 -8.10
N ALA A 307 -22.03 -15.79 -7.95
CA ALA A 307 -20.91 -16.57 -7.42
C ALA A 307 -21.06 -16.92 -5.92
N SER A 308 -21.83 -16.13 -5.17
CA SER A 308 -22.08 -16.41 -3.74
C SER A 308 -22.87 -17.68 -3.47
N LYS A 309 -23.50 -18.28 -4.50
CA LYS A 309 -24.33 -19.49 -4.35
C LYS A 309 -23.54 -20.76 -4.01
N THR A 310 -22.27 -20.84 -4.42
CA THR A 310 -21.41 -22.00 -4.12
C THR A 310 -20.00 -21.55 -3.70
N LEU A 311 -19.36 -22.34 -2.85
CA LEU A 311 -17.98 -22.08 -2.42
C LEU A 311 -17.03 -22.04 -3.63
N ALA A 312 -17.15 -22.99 -4.56
CA ALA A 312 -16.26 -23.08 -5.70
C ALA A 312 -16.31 -21.82 -6.59
N THR A 313 -17.52 -21.34 -6.89
CA THR A 313 -17.70 -20.11 -7.70
C THR A 313 -17.20 -18.86 -6.96
N MET A 314 -17.39 -18.81 -5.63
CA MET A 314 -16.88 -17.70 -4.83
C MET A 314 -15.35 -17.66 -4.79
N VAL A 315 -14.70 -18.82 -4.61
CA VAL A 315 -13.23 -18.94 -4.66
C VAL A 315 -12.68 -18.53 -6.02
N LEU A 316 -13.26 -19.03 -7.11
CA LEU A 316 -12.85 -18.70 -8.47
C LEU A 316 -13.01 -17.19 -8.76
N LEU A 317 -14.12 -16.60 -8.32
CA LEU A 317 -14.35 -15.17 -8.49
C LEU A 317 -13.34 -14.34 -7.72
N CYS A 318 -13.07 -14.68 -6.45
CA CYS A 318 -12.08 -13.99 -5.63
C CYS A 318 -10.66 -14.14 -6.19
N ALA A 319 -10.29 -15.30 -6.71
CA ALA A 319 -9.01 -15.51 -7.39
C ALA A 319 -8.88 -14.63 -8.63
N PHE A 320 -9.91 -14.59 -9.47
CA PHE A 320 -9.96 -13.75 -10.66
C PHE A 320 -9.92 -12.25 -10.31
N TRP A 321 -10.61 -11.86 -9.25
CA TRP A 321 -10.60 -10.49 -8.74
C TRP A 321 -9.21 -10.08 -8.23
N GLY A 322 -8.50 -10.94 -7.48
CA GLY A 322 -7.14 -10.70 -7.03
C GLY A 322 -6.18 -10.44 -8.19
N ILE A 323 -6.25 -11.26 -9.25
CA ILE A 323 -5.47 -11.07 -10.48
C ILE A 323 -5.74 -9.69 -11.09
N THR A 324 -7.01 -9.34 -11.25
CA THR A 324 -7.43 -8.07 -11.88
C THR A 324 -7.00 -6.87 -11.06
N ALA A 325 -7.16 -6.89 -9.74
CA ALA A 325 -6.81 -5.78 -8.86
C ALA A 325 -5.31 -5.45 -8.93
N MET A 326 -4.45 -6.47 -8.90
CA MET A 326 -3.01 -6.25 -8.99
C MET A 326 -2.60 -5.84 -10.41
N ALA A 327 -3.15 -6.47 -11.45
CA ALA A 327 -2.91 -6.08 -12.83
C ALA A 327 -3.29 -4.61 -13.08
N PHE A 328 -4.42 -4.14 -12.52
CA PHE A 328 -4.83 -2.74 -12.59
C PHE A 328 -3.82 -1.81 -11.92
N ASN A 329 -3.41 -2.13 -10.69
CA ASN A 329 -2.49 -1.30 -9.92
C ASN A 329 -1.16 -1.08 -10.67
N VAL A 330 -0.54 -2.18 -11.13
CA VAL A 330 0.75 -2.09 -11.85
C VAL A 330 0.59 -1.39 -13.22
N THR A 331 -0.51 -1.63 -13.91
CA THR A 331 -0.81 -1.00 -15.20
C THR A 331 -0.96 0.51 -15.04
N THR A 332 -1.76 0.95 -14.08
CA THR A 332 -2.01 2.38 -13.84
C THR A 332 -0.73 3.12 -13.47
N GLN A 333 0.07 2.56 -12.55
CA GLN A 333 1.37 3.15 -12.20
C GLN A 333 2.29 3.28 -13.43
N SER A 334 2.35 2.23 -14.27
CA SER A 334 3.18 2.25 -15.48
C SER A 334 2.70 3.28 -16.50
N GLU A 335 1.38 3.43 -16.67
CA GLU A 335 0.80 4.42 -17.56
C GLU A 335 1.05 5.85 -17.07
N VAL A 336 0.92 6.10 -15.77
CA VAL A 336 1.22 7.41 -15.17
C VAL A 336 2.69 7.78 -15.40
N ILE A 337 3.62 6.88 -15.12
CA ILE A 337 5.06 7.11 -15.33
C ILE A 337 5.37 7.40 -16.81
N ARG A 338 4.75 6.67 -17.75
CA ARG A 338 4.93 6.87 -19.21
C ARG A 338 4.35 8.20 -19.72
N SER A 339 3.41 8.77 -18.98
CA SER A 339 2.68 9.98 -19.41
C SER A 339 3.35 11.28 -18.99
N VAL A 340 4.46 11.22 -18.25
CA VAL A 340 5.18 12.37 -17.70
C VAL A 340 6.68 12.22 -17.88
N ASP A 341 7.40 13.35 -17.78
CA ASP A 341 8.87 13.35 -17.77
C ASP A 341 9.41 12.66 -16.53
N GLU A 342 10.63 12.14 -16.61
CA GLU A 342 11.30 11.44 -15.51
C GLU A 342 11.32 12.24 -14.21
N LYS A 343 11.54 13.57 -14.29
CA LYS A 343 11.54 14.49 -13.14
C LYS A 343 10.17 14.60 -12.46
N SER A 344 9.09 14.46 -13.21
CA SER A 344 7.71 14.61 -12.74
C SER A 344 7.07 13.27 -12.33
N SER A 345 7.73 12.14 -12.63
CA SER A 345 7.14 10.81 -12.44
C SER A 345 6.81 10.50 -10.98
N ALA A 346 7.70 10.86 -10.04
CA ALA A 346 7.49 10.66 -8.61
C ALA A 346 6.27 11.44 -8.09
N VAL A 347 6.08 12.66 -8.60
CA VAL A 347 4.95 13.53 -8.24
C VAL A 347 3.66 12.98 -8.83
N ALA A 348 3.67 12.65 -10.12
CA ALA A 348 2.51 12.13 -10.81
C ALA A 348 2.01 10.81 -10.24
N THR A 349 2.90 9.97 -9.70
CA THR A 349 2.51 8.72 -9.03
C THR A 349 2.05 8.93 -7.58
N ALA A 350 2.37 10.07 -6.97
CA ALA A 350 1.95 10.42 -5.60
C ALA A 350 0.55 11.08 -5.54
N ILE A 351 0.05 11.62 -6.67
CA ILE A 351 -1.30 12.15 -6.82
C ILE A 351 -2.30 11.00 -6.98
#